data_2e0c06cb4e5b33df4613c4bece0f291d
#
_entry.id   2e0c06cb4e5b33df4613c4bece0f291d
#
_cell.length_a   1.000
_cell.length_b   1.000
_cell.length_c   1.000
_cell.angle_alpha   90.00
_cell.angle_beta   90.00
_cell.angle_gamma   90.00
#
_symmetry.space_group_name_H-M   'P 1'
#
loop_
_entity.id
_entity.type
_entity.pdbx_description
1 polymer ?
#
loop_
_entity_poly.entity_id
_entity_poly.type
_entity_poly.pdbx_seq_one_letter_code
_entity_poly.pdbx_strand_id
1 'polypeptide(L)'
;MNSNLSNITAETKEVGQKIESTFGHLSAAQINWKPGADGWSIGQCFEHLIKTNELFYAELDNISKGERKNSLLENYSPLSSFFGNLMINSLKKDARKFKAPTPKIVPPSEIDANIIELFAAHQTEIIEKIKQTENADWQKTVITSPFMKLMTYRLADGYRIVVEHEQRHLRQAERVLQAENFPKE
;
A
#
# COMPACT_ATOMS: atom_id res chain seq x y z
N MET A 1 1.51 -19.68 -15.20
CA MET A 1 1.60 -18.54 -14.26
C MET A 1 0.58 -17.49 -14.69
N ASN A 2 -0.30 -17.07 -13.82
CA ASN A 2 -1.36 -16.12 -14.18
C ASN A 2 -0.72 -14.78 -14.54
N SER A 3 -0.96 -14.26 -15.75
CA SER A 3 -0.37 -12.99 -16.22
C SER A 3 -0.62 -11.82 -15.24
N ASN A 4 -1.75 -11.81 -14.56
CA ASN A 4 -2.07 -10.80 -13.55
C ASN A 4 -1.15 -10.90 -12.32
N LEU A 5 -0.85 -12.12 -11.83
CA LEU A 5 0.06 -12.34 -10.70
C LEU A 5 1.46 -11.82 -11.04
N SER A 6 1.97 -12.21 -12.21
CA SER A 6 3.29 -11.79 -12.68
C SER A 6 3.44 -10.27 -12.75
N ASN A 7 2.41 -9.59 -13.29
CA ASN A 7 2.43 -8.12 -13.41
C ASN A 7 2.38 -7.43 -12.03
N ILE A 8 1.46 -7.82 -11.16
CA ILE A 8 1.33 -7.21 -9.83
C ILE A 8 2.62 -7.40 -9.02
N THR A 9 3.19 -8.61 -8.99
CA THR A 9 4.43 -8.87 -8.23
C THR A 9 5.63 -8.15 -8.82
N ALA A 10 5.71 -8.00 -10.15
CA ALA A 10 6.76 -7.22 -10.81
C ALA A 10 6.65 -5.72 -10.46
N GLU A 11 5.47 -5.13 -10.58
CA GLU A 11 5.25 -3.73 -10.23
C GLU A 11 5.53 -3.43 -8.75
N THR A 12 5.09 -4.32 -7.82
CA THR A 12 5.40 -4.20 -6.39
C THR A 12 6.91 -4.23 -6.16
N LYS A 13 7.63 -5.15 -6.82
CA LYS A 13 9.09 -5.23 -6.74
C LYS A 13 9.77 -3.96 -7.28
N GLU A 14 9.31 -3.43 -8.40
CA GLU A 14 9.84 -2.18 -8.99
C GLU A 14 9.71 -1.00 -8.03
N VAL A 15 8.56 -0.87 -7.36
CA VAL A 15 8.36 0.18 -6.34
C VAL A 15 9.37 0.02 -5.21
N GLY A 16 9.55 -1.19 -4.67
CA GLY A 16 10.54 -1.46 -3.61
C GLY A 16 11.96 -1.09 -4.03
N GLN A 17 12.40 -1.52 -5.20
CA GLN A 17 13.71 -1.21 -5.75
C GLN A 17 13.92 0.30 -5.96
N LYS A 18 12.90 0.99 -6.44
CA LYS A 18 12.93 2.43 -6.63
C LYS A 18 13.05 3.18 -5.28
N ILE A 19 12.34 2.72 -4.25
CA ILE A 19 12.41 3.30 -2.90
C ILE A 19 13.81 3.09 -2.33
N GLU A 20 14.35 1.88 -2.38
CA GLU A 20 15.68 1.57 -1.87
C GLU A 20 16.77 2.39 -2.59
N SER A 21 16.75 2.43 -3.91
CA SER A 21 17.73 3.18 -4.70
C SER A 21 17.65 4.70 -4.49
N THR A 22 16.44 5.24 -4.23
CA THR A 22 16.23 6.69 -4.09
C THR A 22 16.48 7.19 -2.68
N PHE A 23 16.13 6.40 -1.65
CA PHE A 23 16.10 6.86 -0.26
C PHE A 23 17.02 6.07 0.68
N GLY A 24 17.62 4.95 0.25
CA GLY A 24 18.42 4.08 1.10
C GLY A 24 19.71 4.70 1.65
N HIS A 25 20.17 5.81 1.08
CA HIS A 25 21.35 6.53 1.53
C HIS A 25 21.05 7.70 2.48
N LEU A 26 19.77 7.97 2.77
CA LEU A 26 19.38 9.13 3.57
C LEU A 26 19.67 8.92 5.06
N SER A 27 20.12 9.98 5.73
CA SER A 27 20.30 9.99 7.16
C SER A 27 18.98 9.99 7.94
N ALA A 28 19.02 9.63 9.23
CA ALA A 28 17.85 9.67 10.11
C ALA A 28 17.17 11.04 10.16
N ALA A 29 17.97 12.13 10.13
CA ALA A 29 17.46 13.49 10.08
C ALA A 29 16.68 13.78 8.78
N GLN A 30 17.20 13.31 7.65
CA GLN A 30 16.54 13.44 6.34
C GLN A 30 15.26 12.61 6.23
N ILE A 31 15.28 11.37 6.74
CA ILE A 31 14.11 10.46 6.79
C ILE A 31 12.96 11.08 7.58
N ASN A 32 13.28 11.80 8.67
CA ASN A 32 12.28 12.39 9.57
C ASN A 32 11.93 13.85 9.24
N TRP A 33 12.65 14.49 8.32
CA TRP A 33 12.40 15.88 7.97
C TRP A 33 11.02 16.05 7.31
N LYS A 34 10.31 17.13 7.67
CA LYS A 34 8.97 17.48 7.17
C LYS A 34 9.00 18.82 6.44
N PRO A 35 8.38 18.91 5.28
CA PRO A 35 8.32 20.17 4.52
C PRO A 35 7.44 21.24 5.18
N GLY A 36 6.69 20.89 6.24
CA GLY A 36 5.82 21.78 7.01
C GLY A 36 5.04 21.03 8.08
N ALA A 37 4.34 21.74 8.95
CA ALA A 37 3.65 21.18 10.12
C ALA A 37 2.65 20.08 9.77
N ASP A 38 1.92 20.21 8.66
CA ASP A 38 0.91 19.26 8.19
C ASP A 38 1.45 18.27 7.14
N GLY A 39 2.75 18.34 6.83
CA GLY A 39 3.41 17.46 5.88
C GLY A 39 3.89 16.18 6.53
N TRP A 40 3.90 15.09 5.76
CA TRP A 40 4.56 13.86 6.16
C TRP A 40 6.03 13.89 5.75
N SER A 41 6.88 13.29 6.58
CA SER A 41 8.26 12.99 6.21
C SER A 41 8.33 11.80 5.24
N ILE A 42 9.51 11.57 4.66
CA ILE A 42 9.79 10.40 3.84
C ILE A 42 9.51 9.12 4.63
N GLY A 43 10.03 9.02 5.85
CA GLY A 43 9.82 7.86 6.71
C GLY A 43 8.35 7.62 7.04
N GLN A 44 7.58 8.68 7.28
CA GLN A 44 6.15 8.56 7.53
C GLN A 44 5.37 8.02 6.33
N CYS A 45 5.79 8.32 5.10
CA CYS A 45 5.17 7.76 3.91
C CYS A 45 5.34 6.22 3.86
N PHE A 46 6.52 5.71 4.17
CA PHE A 46 6.81 4.27 4.10
C PHE A 46 6.26 3.50 5.29
N GLU A 47 6.34 4.04 6.48
CA GLU A 47 5.69 3.45 7.66
C GLU A 47 4.16 3.32 7.47
N HIS A 48 3.54 4.34 6.87
CA HIS A 48 2.13 4.28 6.51
C HIS A 48 1.82 3.15 5.52
N LEU A 49 2.66 2.94 4.52
CA LEU A 49 2.48 1.85 3.54
C LEU A 49 2.58 0.48 4.20
N ILE A 50 3.58 0.25 5.06
CA ILE A 50 3.71 -0.99 5.82
C ILE A 50 2.42 -1.26 6.61
N LYS A 51 2.02 -0.32 7.48
CA LYS A 51 0.81 -0.45 8.30
C LYS A 51 -0.46 -0.66 7.48
N THR A 52 -0.54 -0.05 6.31
CA THR A 52 -1.70 -0.16 5.43
C THR A 52 -1.77 -1.53 4.78
N ASN A 53 -0.66 -2.04 4.27
CA ASN A 53 -0.59 -3.33 3.61
C ASN A 53 -0.82 -4.49 4.59
N GLU A 54 -0.30 -4.39 5.82
CA GLU A 54 -0.50 -5.39 6.88
C GLU A 54 -1.98 -5.64 7.20
N LEU A 55 -2.84 -4.64 7.02
CA LEU A 55 -4.28 -4.83 7.23
C LEU A 55 -4.93 -5.82 6.25
N PHE A 56 -4.29 -6.12 5.13
CA PHE A 56 -4.74 -7.14 4.19
C PHE A 56 -4.29 -8.56 4.58
N TYR A 57 -3.26 -8.71 5.41
CA TYR A 57 -2.59 -10.00 5.64
C TYR A 57 -3.52 -11.09 6.14
N ALA A 58 -4.36 -10.80 7.13
CA ALA A 58 -5.30 -11.79 7.66
C ALA A 58 -6.27 -12.31 6.59
N GLU A 59 -6.74 -11.44 5.69
CA GLU A 59 -7.61 -11.84 4.60
C GLU A 59 -6.88 -12.66 3.54
N LEU A 60 -5.64 -12.28 3.19
CA LEU A 60 -4.81 -13.03 2.25
C LEU A 60 -4.48 -14.44 2.80
N ASP A 61 -4.19 -14.55 4.10
CA ASP A 61 -3.92 -15.82 4.75
C ASP A 61 -5.16 -16.74 4.74
N ASN A 62 -6.35 -16.20 4.98
CA ASN A 62 -7.61 -16.97 4.90
C ASN A 62 -7.89 -17.44 3.46
N ILE A 63 -7.61 -16.60 2.46
CA ILE A 63 -7.76 -16.97 1.04
C ILE A 63 -6.78 -18.07 0.67
N SER A 64 -5.51 -17.94 1.04
CA SER A 64 -4.45 -18.92 0.71
C SER A 64 -4.71 -20.30 1.29
N LYS A 65 -5.29 -20.37 2.51
CA LYS A 65 -5.65 -21.62 3.20
C LYS A 65 -6.97 -22.24 2.72
N GLY A 66 -7.74 -21.52 1.91
CA GLY A 66 -9.10 -21.93 1.54
C GLY A 66 -10.11 -21.88 2.70
N GLU A 67 -9.78 -21.20 3.78
CA GLU A 67 -10.59 -21.10 5.01
C GLU A 67 -11.57 -19.91 4.96
N ARG A 68 -11.52 -19.13 3.90
CA ARG A 68 -12.30 -17.92 3.76
C ARG A 68 -13.81 -18.19 3.72
N LYS A 69 -14.55 -17.46 4.54
CA LYS A 69 -16.02 -17.41 4.52
C LYS A 69 -16.47 -16.04 4.06
N ASN A 70 -17.17 -15.99 2.93
CA ASN A 70 -17.73 -14.73 2.44
C ASN A 70 -18.78 -14.18 3.39
N SER A 71 -18.72 -12.89 3.67
CA SER A 71 -19.81 -12.16 4.32
C SER A 71 -21.03 -12.05 3.38
N LEU A 72 -22.19 -11.71 3.93
CA LEU A 72 -23.38 -11.43 3.11
C LEU A 72 -23.12 -10.28 2.12
N LEU A 73 -22.37 -9.26 2.56
CA LEU A 73 -22.02 -8.11 1.73
C LEU A 73 -21.15 -8.54 0.54
N GLU A 74 -20.19 -9.43 0.73
CA GLU A 74 -19.32 -9.94 -0.34
C GLU A 74 -20.07 -10.81 -1.34
N ASN A 75 -21.04 -11.60 -0.88
CA ASN A 75 -21.83 -12.46 -1.75
C ASN A 75 -22.82 -11.69 -2.64
N TYR A 76 -23.35 -10.58 -2.15
CA TYR A 76 -24.46 -9.88 -2.81
C TYR A 76 -24.15 -8.46 -3.24
N SER A 77 -22.92 -7.96 -3.07
CA SER A 77 -22.57 -6.59 -3.48
C SER A 77 -22.48 -6.46 -5.00
N PRO A 78 -23.40 -5.73 -5.64
CA PRO A 78 -23.32 -5.47 -7.09
C PRO A 78 -22.29 -4.39 -7.43
N LEU A 79 -21.75 -3.68 -6.43
CA LEU A 79 -20.95 -2.48 -6.61
C LEU A 79 -19.43 -2.72 -6.40
N SER A 80 -19.00 -3.97 -6.20
CA SER A 80 -17.58 -4.28 -5.90
C SER A 80 -16.63 -3.77 -6.98
N SER A 81 -16.96 -3.94 -8.26
CA SER A 81 -16.14 -3.42 -9.37
C SER A 81 -16.15 -1.88 -9.44
N PHE A 82 -17.26 -1.25 -9.10
CA PHE A 82 -17.37 0.21 -9.04
C PHE A 82 -16.46 0.78 -7.95
N PHE A 83 -16.52 0.23 -6.75
CA PHE A 83 -15.70 0.69 -5.63
C PHE A 83 -14.20 0.42 -5.85
N GLY A 84 -13.83 -0.74 -6.43
CA GLY A 84 -12.46 -1.01 -6.82
C GLY A 84 -11.92 0.04 -7.78
N ASN A 85 -12.62 0.30 -8.88
CA ASN A 85 -12.24 1.31 -9.86
C ASN A 85 -12.19 2.74 -9.25
N LEU A 86 -13.15 3.09 -8.39
CA LEU A 86 -13.18 4.38 -7.71
C LEU A 86 -11.93 4.60 -6.86
N MET A 87 -11.54 3.59 -6.07
CA MET A 87 -10.34 3.64 -5.23
C MET A 87 -9.07 3.75 -6.08
N ILE A 88 -8.89 2.88 -7.07
CA ILE A 88 -7.74 2.91 -7.97
C ILE A 88 -7.59 4.29 -8.64
N ASN A 89 -8.67 4.83 -9.20
CA ASN A 89 -8.65 6.13 -9.86
C ASN A 89 -8.38 7.28 -8.89
N SER A 90 -8.81 7.16 -7.63
CA SER A 90 -8.54 8.18 -6.61
C SER A 90 -7.07 8.21 -6.20
N LEU A 91 -6.41 7.06 -6.18
CA LEU A 91 -4.99 6.93 -5.84
C LEU A 91 -4.06 7.42 -6.95
N LYS A 92 -4.46 7.29 -8.22
CA LYS A 92 -3.72 7.82 -9.38
C LYS A 92 -3.68 9.34 -9.43
N LYS A 93 -4.66 10.01 -8.81
CA LYS A 93 -4.76 11.48 -8.81
C LYS A 93 -4.04 12.06 -7.59
N ASP A 94 -2.89 12.66 -7.77
CA ASP A 94 -2.11 13.30 -6.69
C ASP A 94 -2.78 14.54 -6.05
N ALA A 95 -3.82 15.07 -6.68
CA ALA A 95 -4.44 16.34 -6.31
C ALA A 95 -5.28 16.36 -5.03
N ARG A 96 -5.62 15.20 -4.44
CA ARG A 96 -6.45 15.14 -3.22
C ARG A 96 -5.64 14.66 -2.02
N LYS A 97 -5.57 15.51 -0.99
CA LYS A 97 -5.16 15.06 0.35
C LYS A 97 -6.28 14.20 0.94
N PHE A 98 -6.03 12.93 1.16
CA PHE A 98 -6.93 12.06 1.93
C PHE A 98 -6.47 12.04 3.38
N LYS A 99 -7.41 12.24 4.30
CA LYS A 99 -7.15 11.91 5.70
C LYS A 99 -7.15 10.38 5.84
N ALA A 100 -6.22 9.86 6.63
CA ALA A 100 -6.19 8.43 6.94
C ALA A 100 -7.55 8.00 7.54
N PRO A 101 -8.22 6.99 6.98
CA PRO A 101 -9.57 6.61 7.40
C PRO A 101 -9.62 5.96 8.79
N THR A 102 -8.48 5.60 9.36
CA THR A 102 -8.36 5.03 10.69
C THR A 102 -7.06 5.49 11.36
N PRO A 103 -7.06 5.74 12.69
CA PRO A 103 -5.84 6.07 13.43
C PRO A 103 -4.75 5.00 13.34
N LYS A 104 -5.12 3.74 13.11
CA LYS A 104 -4.17 2.60 13.07
C LYS A 104 -3.09 2.72 12.00
N ILE A 105 -3.38 3.41 10.90
CA ILE A 105 -2.45 3.60 9.78
C ILE A 105 -1.77 4.97 9.79
N VAL A 106 -2.05 5.79 10.81
CA VAL A 106 -1.32 7.05 10.99
C VAL A 106 0.07 6.73 11.50
N PRO A 107 1.13 7.14 10.80
CA PRO A 107 2.50 6.91 11.28
C PRO A 107 2.80 7.77 12.52
N PRO A 108 3.72 7.34 13.39
CA PRO A 108 4.20 8.16 14.50
C PRO A 108 4.91 9.42 13.99
N SER A 109 5.17 10.36 14.89
CA SER A 109 5.85 11.62 14.54
C SER A 109 7.33 11.43 14.18
N GLU A 110 7.96 10.42 14.76
CA GLU A 110 9.35 10.03 14.54
C GLU A 110 9.40 8.59 14.07
N ILE A 111 10.20 8.34 13.03
CA ILE A 111 10.34 7.06 12.35
C ILE A 111 11.76 6.56 12.53
N ASP A 112 11.90 5.25 12.69
CA ASP A 112 13.20 4.60 12.77
C ASP A 112 14.02 4.84 11.50
N ALA A 113 15.33 5.05 11.64
CA ALA A 113 16.24 5.33 10.53
C ALA A 113 16.32 4.17 9.52
N ASN A 114 16.06 2.93 9.96
CA ASN A 114 16.09 1.74 9.12
C ASN A 114 14.78 1.50 8.33
N ILE A 115 13.87 2.48 8.28
CA ILE A 115 12.55 2.33 7.64
C ILE A 115 12.63 1.86 6.18
N ILE A 116 13.68 2.22 5.45
CA ILE A 116 13.86 1.81 4.06
C ILE A 116 14.15 0.29 3.99
N GLU A 117 15.00 -0.23 4.89
CA GLU A 117 15.26 -1.66 5.01
C GLU A 117 14.02 -2.44 5.46
N LEU A 118 13.28 -1.89 6.44
CA LEU A 118 12.00 -2.48 6.89
C LEU A 118 10.99 -2.53 5.75
N PHE A 119 10.91 -1.49 4.93
CA PHE A 119 10.05 -1.47 3.76
C PHE A 119 10.48 -2.50 2.71
N ALA A 120 11.77 -2.67 2.45
CA ALA A 120 12.29 -3.70 1.53
C ALA A 120 11.94 -5.12 2.00
N ALA A 121 12.08 -5.39 3.29
CA ALA A 121 11.64 -6.66 3.89
C ALA A 121 10.13 -6.86 3.76
N HIS A 122 9.34 -5.82 4.05
CA HIS A 122 7.89 -5.82 3.89
C HIS A 122 7.46 -6.08 2.42
N GLN A 123 8.17 -5.52 1.44
CA GLN A 123 7.91 -5.79 0.01
C GLN A 123 8.09 -7.26 -0.34
N THR A 124 9.08 -7.91 0.23
CA THR A 124 9.28 -9.35 0.07
C THR A 124 8.11 -10.13 0.65
N GLU A 125 7.65 -9.76 1.85
CA GLU A 125 6.54 -10.42 2.54
C GLU A 125 5.21 -10.26 1.79
N ILE A 126 4.85 -9.05 1.37
CA ILE A 126 3.58 -8.82 0.65
C ILE A 126 3.56 -9.55 -0.69
N ILE A 127 4.68 -9.61 -1.41
CA ILE A 127 4.81 -10.38 -2.66
C ILE A 127 4.56 -11.87 -2.39
N GLU A 128 5.13 -12.44 -1.33
CA GLU A 128 4.90 -13.85 -0.99
C GLU A 128 3.44 -14.11 -0.60
N LYS A 129 2.80 -13.22 0.16
CA LYS A 129 1.38 -13.34 0.48
C LYS A 129 0.49 -13.27 -0.77
N ILE A 130 0.79 -12.40 -1.71
CA ILE A 130 0.10 -12.33 -3.01
C ILE A 130 0.26 -13.65 -3.78
N LYS A 131 1.47 -14.20 -3.86
CA LYS A 131 1.74 -15.48 -4.54
C LYS A 131 0.98 -16.64 -3.91
N GLN A 132 0.87 -16.69 -2.58
CA GLN A 132 0.12 -17.74 -1.87
C GLN A 132 -1.37 -17.78 -2.25
N THR A 133 -1.91 -16.73 -2.84
CA THR A 133 -3.30 -16.68 -3.33
C THR A 133 -3.44 -17.05 -4.82
N GLU A 134 -2.41 -17.60 -5.45
CA GLU A 134 -2.40 -17.89 -6.90
C GLU A 134 -3.53 -18.81 -7.38
N ASN A 135 -3.99 -19.70 -6.50
CA ASN A 135 -5.08 -20.64 -6.77
C ASN A 135 -6.48 -20.01 -6.63
N ALA A 136 -6.59 -18.80 -6.10
CA ALA A 136 -7.86 -18.09 -6.00
C ALA A 136 -8.24 -17.44 -7.35
N ASP A 137 -9.53 -17.41 -7.65
CA ASP A 137 -10.04 -16.62 -8.79
C ASP A 137 -10.11 -15.13 -8.39
N TRP A 138 -9.05 -14.38 -8.65
CA TRP A 138 -8.93 -12.97 -8.27
C TRP A 138 -10.03 -12.06 -8.83
N GLN A 139 -10.64 -12.46 -9.96
CA GLN A 139 -11.71 -11.68 -10.59
C GLN A 139 -13.09 -11.96 -9.97
N LYS A 140 -13.27 -13.13 -9.36
CA LYS A 140 -14.53 -13.51 -8.71
C LYS A 140 -14.49 -13.39 -7.20
N THR A 141 -13.30 -13.51 -6.59
CA THR A 141 -13.14 -13.34 -5.14
C THR A 141 -13.37 -11.89 -4.76
N VAL A 142 -14.42 -11.63 -3.99
CA VAL A 142 -14.77 -10.30 -3.47
C VAL A 142 -14.32 -10.21 -2.03
N ILE A 143 -13.60 -9.15 -1.67
CA ILE A 143 -13.14 -8.88 -0.31
C ILE A 143 -13.72 -7.58 0.21
N THR A 144 -13.85 -7.47 1.53
CA THR A 144 -14.24 -6.22 2.19
C THR A 144 -12.99 -5.38 2.45
N SER A 145 -13.08 -4.07 2.20
CA SER A 145 -12.01 -3.13 2.50
C SER A 145 -11.62 -3.18 3.99
N PRO A 146 -10.33 -3.34 4.32
CA PRO A 146 -9.89 -3.29 5.71
C PRO A 146 -10.06 -1.91 6.36
N PHE A 147 -10.30 -0.88 5.55
CA PHE A 147 -10.47 0.51 6.00
C PHE A 147 -11.93 0.93 6.11
N MET A 148 -12.80 0.36 5.28
CA MET A 148 -14.19 0.78 5.12
C MET A 148 -15.10 -0.45 5.06
N LYS A 149 -15.68 -0.83 6.19
CA LYS A 149 -16.46 -2.07 6.37
C LYS A 149 -17.64 -2.28 5.40
N LEU A 150 -18.13 -1.23 4.77
CA LEU A 150 -19.23 -1.29 3.78
C LEU A 150 -18.73 -1.27 2.34
N MET A 151 -17.43 -1.14 2.12
CA MET A 151 -16.84 -1.13 0.78
C MET A 151 -16.27 -2.50 0.45
N THR A 152 -16.74 -3.08 -0.64
CA THR A 152 -16.21 -4.33 -1.18
C THR A 152 -15.60 -4.10 -2.55
N TYR A 153 -14.59 -4.88 -2.90
CA TYR A 153 -13.99 -4.91 -4.22
C TYR A 153 -13.43 -6.30 -4.54
N ARG A 154 -13.10 -6.55 -5.80
CA ARG A 154 -12.48 -7.80 -6.21
C ARG A 154 -11.06 -7.90 -5.64
N LEU A 155 -10.59 -9.10 -5.39
CA LEU A 155 -9.22 -9.34 -4.94
C LEU A 155 -8.20 -8.74 -5.92
N ALA A 156 -8.45 -8.86 -7.25
CA ALA A 156 -7.63 -8.22 -8.27
C ALA A 156 -7.56 -6.69 -8.11
N ASP A 157 -8.67 -6.05 -7.79
CA ASP A 157 -8.72 -4.61 -7.54
C ASP A 157 -7.98 -4.26 -6.23
N GLY A 158 -8.07 -5.12 -5.20
CA GLY A 158 -7.34 -4.98 -3.95
C GLY A 158 -5.82 -4.93 -4.17
N TYR A 159 -5.28 -5.83 -4.99
CA TYR A 159 -3.86 -5.81 -5.34
C TYR A 159 -3.47 -4.57 -6.16
N ARG A 160 -4.33 -4.15 -7.09
CA ARG A 160 -4.09 -2.90 -7.83
C ARG A 160 -4.13 -1.69 -6.90
N ILE A 161 -5.01 -1.66 -5.90
CA ILE A 161 -5.06 -0.61 -4.87
C ILE A 161 -3.74 -0.57 -4.09
N VAL A 162 -3.17 -1.71 -3.68
CA VAL A 162 -1.87 -1.78 -3.01
C VAL A 162 -0.79 -1.11 -3.86
N VAL A 163 -0.63 -1.53 -5.12
CA VAL A 163 0.40 -0.99 -6.03
C VAL A 163 0.22 0.52 -6.26
N GLU A 164 -0.99 0.98 -6.56
CA GLU A 164 -1.26 2.41 -6.81
C GLU A 164 -1.05 3.26 -5.55
N HIS A 165 -1.32 2.69 -4.37
CA HIS A 165 -1.10 3.34 -3.09
C HIS A 165 0.40 3.50 -2.79
N GLU A 166 1.19 2.46 -3.05
CA GLU A 166 2.64 2.52 -2.93
C GLU A 166 3.25 3.56 -3.89
N GLN A 167 2.86 3.52 -5.16
CA GLN A 167 3.30 4.52 -6.15
C GLN A 167 2.92 5.96 -5.76
N ARG A 168 1.73 6.14 -5.18
CA ARG A 168 1.30 7.46 -4.69
C ARG A 168 2.21 7.99 -3.58
N HIS A 169 2.53 7.14 -2.59
CA HIS A 169 3.38 7.55 -1.47
C HIS A 169 4.86 7.63 -1.87
N LEU A 170 5.32 6.86 -2.84
CA LEU A 170 6.62 7.05 -3.49
C LEU A 170 6.72 8.45 -4.09
N ARG A 171 5.75 8.86 -4.92
CA ARG A 171 5.71 10.23 -5.48
C ARG A 171 5.60 11.31 -4.40
N GLN A 172 4.91 11.02 -3.29
CA GLN A 172 4.86 11.94 -2.15
C GLN A 172 6.22 12.09 -1.49
N ALA A 173 6.95 11.00 -1.24
CA ALA A 173 8.30 11.00 -0.68
C ALA A 173 9.31 11.70 -1.62
N GLU A 174 9.21 11.49 -2.94
CA GLU A 174 10.02 12.20 -3.93
C GLU A 174 9.81 13.73 -3.87
N ARG A 175 8.57 14.18 -3.68
CA ARG A 175 8.29 15.63 -3.49
C ARG A 175 8.90 16.19 -2.20
N VAL A 176 8.95 15.37 -1.12
CA VAL A 176 9.64 15.78 0.12
C VAL A 176 11.14 15.91 -0.12
N LEU A 177 11.75 14.94 -0.80
CA LEU A 177 13.17 14.95 -1.15
C LEU A 177 13.55 16.16 -2.02
N GLN A 178 12.65 16.60 -2.91
CA GLN A 178 12.86 17.71 -3.83
C GLN A 178 12.48 19.08 -3.23
N ALA A 179 12.05 19.14 -1.98
CA ALA A 179 11.67 20.40 -1.36
C ALA A 179 12.88 21.34 -1.20
N GLU A 180 12.70 22.63 -1.43
CA GLU A 180 13.77 23.64 -1.44
C GLU A 180 14.62 23.65 -0.15
N ASN A 181 13.98 23.41 1.00
CA ASN A 181 14.64 23.39 2.31
C ASN A 181 14.95 21.98 2.83
N PHE A 182 14.98 20.97 1.95
CA PHE A 182 15.36 19.62 2.36
C PHE A 182 16.82 19.61 2.87
N PRO A 183 17.12 18.98 4.02
CA PRO A 183 18.46 18.98 4.61
C PRO A 183 19.49 18.43 3.62
N LYS A 184 20.53 19.22 3.35
CA LYS A 184 21.77 18.74 2.73
C LYS A 184 22.59 18.17 3.86
N GLU A 185 23.00 16.93 3.76
CA GLU A 185 23.79 16.18 4.75
C GLU A 185 24.17 16.92 6.04
#